data_e0a87462b857099234efe7bac3e59e57
#
_entry.id   e0a87462b857099234efe7bac3e59e57
#
_cell.length_a   1.000
_cell.length_b   1.000
_cell.length_c   1.000
_cell.angle_alpha   90.00
_cell.angle_beta   90.00
_cell.angle_gamma   90.00
#
_symmetry.space_group_name_H-M   'P 1'
#
loop_
_entity.id
_entity.type
_entity.pdbx_description
1 polymer ?
#
loop_
_entity_poly.entity_id
_entity_poly.type
_entity_poly.pdbx_seq_one_letter_code
_entity_poly.pdbx_strand_id
1 'polypeptide(L)'
;INGVFPNYPSLEAIKIKEGRFVNARDMEERRKIIVLHEKTVKNLFPHTSPIGKYLNAQGVPYQVVGIYTDQNSFSPSALVPFTTLQTIYQKGDSIDNITFTTKGLADEATNEQFEAEYRQALGLKKQFSPTDEGAIWIWNRFTQYLQQQTATQILHTAIWVIGIFTLLSGIVGVSN
;
A
#
# COMPACT_ATOMS: atom_id res chain seq x y z
N ILE A 1 6.49 -12.12 -4.66
CA ILE A 1 5.21 -12.31 -5.40
C ILE A 1 4.09 -12.14 -4.42
N ASN A 2 3.09 -11.32 -4.76
CA ASN A 2 1.93 -11.06 -3.92
C ASN A 2 0.66 -11.48 -4.65
N GLY A 3 -0.23 -12.21 -3.94
CA GLY A 3 -1.56 -12.54 -4.40
C GLY A 3 -2.52 -11.38 -4.16
N VAL A 4 -3.16 -10.89 -5.22
CA VAL A 4 -4.01 -9.70 -5.14
C VAL A 4 -5.41 -9.95 -5.71
N PHE A 5 -6.36 -9.15 -5.24
CA PHE A 5 -7.72 -9.09 -5.78
C PHE A 5 -7.83 -8.04 -6.90
N PRO A 6 -8.84 -8.10 -7.77
CA PRO A 6 -9.02 -7.15 -8.87
C PRO A 6 -9.15 -5.68 -8.45
N ASN A 7 -9.61 -5.40 -7.24
CA ASN A 7 -9.75 -4.05 -6.68
C ASN A 7 -8.46 -3.47 -6.07
N TYR A 8 -7.38 -4.24 -6.03
CA TYR A 8 -6.10 -3.81 -5.44
C TYR A 8 -5.55 -2.50 -6.02
N PRO A 9 -5.67 -2.19 -7.34
CA PRO A 9 -5.21 -0.92 -7.89
C PRO A 9 -5.85 0.31 -7.27
N SER A 10 -7.12 0.23 -6.87
CA SER A 10 -7.81 1.35 -6.22
C SER A 10 -7.38 1.55 -4.76
N LEU A 11 -6.89 0.51 -4.10
CA LEU A 11 -6.41 0.57 -2.72
C LEU A 11 -5.00 1.16 -2.62
N GLU A 12 -4.11 0.80 -3.57
CA GLU A 12 -2.69 1.13 -3.54
C GLU A 12 -2.29 2.20 -4.58
N ALA A 13 -3.26 2.90 -5.18
CA ALA A 13 -3.02 3.93 -6.19
C ALA A 13 -2.11 3.46 -7.35
N ILE A 14 -2.27 2.19 -7.74
CA ILE A 14 -1.52 1.58 -8.84
C ILE A 14 -2.07 2.07 -10.18
N LYS A 15 -1.17 2.41 -11.11
CA LYS A 15 -1.51 2.76 -12.49
C LYS A 15 -1.01 1.68 -13.43
N ILE A 16 -1.90 1.18 -14.29
CA ILE A 16 -1.50 0.25 -15.36
C ILE A 16 -0.91 1.07 -16.49
N LYS A 17 0.31 0.72 -16.86
CA LYS A 17 1.08 1.38 -17.93
C LYS A 17 0.88 0.69 -19.27
N GLU A 18 0.86 -0.62 -19.28
CA GLU A 18 0.70 -1.45 -20.48
C GLU A 18 -0.05 -2.74 -20.13
N GLY A 19 -0.87 -3.24 -21.05
CA GLY A 19 -1.64 -4.45 -20.84
C GLY A 19 -2.84 -4.26 -19.92
N ARG A 20 -3.09 -5.21 -19.01
CA ARG A 20 -4.23 -5.21 -18.09
C ARG A 20 -3.85 -5.67 -16.69
N PHE A 21 -4.70 -5.38 -15.74
CA PHE A 21 -4.61 -5.93 -14.39
C PHE A 21 -5.34 -7.28 -14.26
N VAL A 22 -5.19 -7.91 -13.09
CA VAL A 22 -5.96 -9.09 -12.69
C VAL A 22 -7.45 -8.77 -12.71
N ASN A 23 -8.27 -9.68 -13.23
CA ASN A 23 -9.72 -9.54 -13.27
C ASN A 23 -10.43 -10.73 -12.58
N ALA A 24 -11.75 -10.66 -12.44
CA ALA A 24 -12.55 -11.68 -11.79
C ALA A 24 -12.38 -13.07 -12.44
N ARG A 25 -12.32 -13.11 -13.78
CA ARG A 25 -12.15 -14.37 -14.52
C ARG A 25 -10.80 -15.04 -14.23
N ASP A 26 -9.72 -14.25 -14.06
CA ASP A 26 -8.40 -14.78 -13.69
C ASP A 26 -8.42 -15.42 -12.30
N MET A 27 -9.27 -14.87 -11.40
CA MET A 27 -9.49 -15.42 -10.05
C MET A 27 -10.28 -16.73 -10.09
N GLU A 28 -11.38 -16.77 -10.83
CA GLU A 28 -12.26 -17.94 -10.96
C GLU A 28 -11.54 -19.12 -11.60
N GLU A 29 -10.86 -18.86 -12.72
CA GLU A 29 -10.13 -19.88 -13.49
C GLU A 29 -8.73 -20.15 -12.90
N ARG A 30 -8.33 -19.47 -11.84
CA ARG A 30 -6.99 -19.59 -11.21
C ARG A 30 -5.86 -19.52 -12.23
N ARG A 31 -5.95 -18.52 -13.13
CA ARG A 31 -5.00 -18.37 -14.24
C ARG A 31 -3.60 -18.05 -13.72
N LYS A 32 -2.59 -18.69 -14.29
CA LYS A 32 -1.17 -18.40 -14.01
C LYS A 32 -0.71 -17.18 -14.80
N ILE A 33 -1.21 -16.01 -14.39
CA ILE A 33 -0.84 -14.71 -14.95
C ILE A 33 -0.10 -13.87 -13.92
N ILE A 34 0.70 -12.92 -14.42
CA ILE A 34 1.50 -12.03 -13.59
C ILE A 34 1.47 -10.61 -14.15
N VAL A 35 1.36 -9.65 -13.25
CA VAL A 35 1.50 -8.22 -13.53
C VAL A 35 2.79 -7.74 -12.89
N LEU A 36 3.69 -7.14 -13.67
CA LEU A 36 5.02 -6.76 -13.24
C LEU A 36 5.13 -5.26 -13.00
N HIS A 37 5.92 -4.88 -12.02
CA HIS A 37 6.27 -3.49 -11.82
C HIS A 37 7.25 -3.03 -12.93
N GLU A 38 7.13 -1.76 -13.36
CA GLU A 38 7.98 -1.16 -14.42
C GLU A 38 9.49 -1.33 -14.14
N LYS A 39 9.93 -1.15 -12.90
CA LYS A 39 11.34 -1.34 -12.51
C LYS A 39 11.80 -2.78 -12.74
N THR A 40 10.94 -3.76 -12.44
CA THR A 40 11.23 -5.19 -12.67
C THR A 40 11.31 -5.50 -14.15
N VAL A 41 10.40 -4.92 -14.94
CA VAL A 41 10.42 -5.07 -16.40
C VAL A 41 11.70 -4.52 -17.02
N LYS A 42 12.15 -3.35 -16.61
CA LYS A 42 13.42 -2.76 -17.09
C LYS A 42 14.62 -3.66 -16.82
N ASN A 43 14.62 -4.37 -15.71
CA ASN A 43 15.72 -5.27 -15.36
C ASN A 43 15.65 -6.61 -16.12
N LEU A 44 14.46 -7.20 -16.27
CA LEU A 44 14.28 -8.53 -16.86
C LEU A 44 14.14 -8.50 -18.40
N PHE A 45 13.58 -7.42 -18.94
CA PHE A 45 13.24 -7.27 -20.36
C PHE A 45 13.69 -5.90 -20.91
N PRO A 46 15.01 -5.59 -20.89
CA PRO A 46 15.50 -4.23 -21.20
C PRO A 46 15.19 -3.76 -22.63
N HIS A 47 14.97 -4.67 -23.56
CA HIS A 47 14.82 -4.33 -24.99
C HIS A 47 13.51 -4.80 -25.63
N THR A 48 12.63 -5.45 -24.88
CA THR A 48 11.39 -6.03 -25.45
C THR A 48 10.23 -5.90 -24.49
N SER A 49 9.01 -5.69 -25.02
CA SER A 49 7.80 -5.80 -24.18
C SER A 49 7.65 -7.23 -23.65
N PRO A 50 7.40 -7.40 -22.37
CA PRO A 50 7.16 -8.71 -21.77
C PRO A 50 5.73 -9.21 -21.96
N ILE A 51 4.80 -8.38 -22.41
CA ILE A 51 3.37 -8.73 -22.50
C ILE A 51 3.20 -9.97 -23.39
N GLY A 52 2.45 -10.94 -22.86
CA GLY A 52 2.20 -12.24 -23.53
C GLY A 52 3.33 -13.27 -23.36
N LYS A 53 4.52 -12.87 -22.92
CA LYS A 53 5.62 -13.80 -22.66
C LYS A 53 5.45 -14.52 -21.35
N TYR A 54 6.14 -15.66 -21.20
CA TYR A 54 6.14 -16.40 -19.95
C TYR A 54 7.40 -16.10 -19.14
N LEU A 55 7.19 -15.94 -17.84
CA LEU A 55 8.24 -15.76 -16.83
C LEU A 55 8.14 -16.88 -15.81
N ASN A 56 9.25 -17.58 -15.57
CA ASN A 56 9.31 -18.55 -14.48
C ASN A 56 9.59 -17.79 -13.17
N ALA A 57 8.66 -17.88 -12.24
CA ALA A 57 8.80 -17.29 -10.92
C ALA A 57 8.58 -18.38 -9.87
N GLN A 58 9.61 -18.65 -9.06
CA GLN A 58 9.61 -19.69 -8.03
C GLN A 58 9.20 -21.09 -8.56
N GLY A 59 9.69 -21.45 -9.76
CA GLY A 59 9.41 -22.74 -10.38
C GLY A 59 8.07 -22.83 -11.13
N VAL A 60 7.27 -21.76 -11.15
CA VAL A 60 5.97 -21.72 -11.82
C VAL A 60 6.03 -20.78 -13.03
N PRO A 61 5.61 -21.23 -14.23
CA PRO A 61 5.51 -20.36 -15.40
C PRO A 61 4.25 -19.49 -15.31
N TYR A 62 4.41 -18.17 -15.34
CA TYR A 62 3.34 -17.19 -15.39
C TYR A 62 3.37 -16.43 -16.71
N GLN A 63 2.22 -16.17 -17.31
CA GLN A 63 2.11 -15.29 -18.46
C GLN A 63 2.03 -13.83 -18.01
N VAL A 64 2.89 -12.98 -18.55
CA VAL A 64 2.86 -11.54 -18.27
C VAL A 64 1.68 -10.91 -19.01
N VAL A 65 0.74 -10.29 -18.28
CA VAL A 65 -0.46 -9.68 -18.85
C VAL A 65 -0.52 -8.17 -18.65
N GLY A 66 0.32 -7.61 -17.79
CA GLY A 66 0.34 -6.18 -17.56
C GLY A 66 1.61 -5.69 -16.91
N ILE A 67 1.82 -4.38 -17.05
CA ILE A 67 2.90 -3.63 -16.42
C ILE A 67 2.24 -2.51 -15.61
N TYR A 68 2.66 -2.37 -14.35
CA TYR A 68 2.17 -1.32 -13.49
C TYR A 68 3.27 -0.42 -12.95
N THR A 69 2.88 0.76 -12.52
CA THR A 69 3.71 1.68 -11.76
C THR A 69 2.95 2.16 -10.53
N ASP A 70 3.66 2.45 -9.46
CA ASP A 70 3.16 3.09 -8.26
C ASP A 70 4.09 4.25 -7.87
N GLN A 71 3.59 5.17 -7.05
CA GLN A 71 4.35 6.36 -6.65
C GLN A 71 5.31 6.10 -5.49
N ASN A 72 5.13 5.01 -4.73
CA ASN A 72 5.75 4.82 -3.43
C ASN A 72 6.48 3.48 -3.25
N SER A 73 6.68 2.69 -4.31
CA SER A 73 7.27 1.37 -4.15
C SER A 73 8.79 1.42 -3.97
N PHE A 74 9.23 1.26 -2.73
CA PHE A 74 10.63 0.97 -2.42
C PHE A 74 11.01 -0.45 -2.86
N SER A 75 10.04 -1.37 -2.91
CA SER A 75 10.26 -2.77 -3.27
C SER A 75 9.21 -3.23 -4.28
N PRO A 76 9.56 -3.21 -5.58
CA PRO A 76 8.64 -3.60 -6.64
C PRO A 76 8.23 -5.06 -6.51
N SER A 77 6.93 -5.32 -6.41
CA SER A 77 6.35 -6.66 -6.29
C SER A 77 5.82 -7.16 -7.62
N ALA A 78 5.85 -8.46 -7.82
CA ALA A 78 5.12 -9.12 -8.88
C ALA A 78 3.74 -9.52 -8.35
N LEU A 79 2.67 -9.16 -9.07
CA LEU A 79 1.29 -9.34 -8.64
C LEU A 79 0.63 -10.47 -9.43
N VAL A 80 -0.01 -11.40 -8.75
CA VAL A 80 -0.71 -12.56 -9.33
C VAL A 80 -2.11 -12.67 -8.73
N PRO A 81 -3.05 -13.39 -9.37
CA PRO A 81 -4.36 -13.62 -8.75
C PRO A 81 -4.22 -14.34 -7.40
N PHE A 82 -4.90 -13.85 -6.37
CA PHE A 82 -4.85 -14.41 -5.01
C PHE A 82 -5.19 -15.91 -5.00
N THR A 83 -6.26 -16.32 -5.70
CA THR A 83 -6.69 -17.72 -5.76
C THR A 83 -5.67 -18.63 -6.44
N THR A 84 -4.92 -18.12 -7.42
CA THR A 84 -3.84 -18.85 -8.09
C THR A 84 -2.70 -19.10 -7.11
N LEU A 85 -2.29 -18.07 -6.36
CA LEU A 85 -1.23 -18.16 -5.38
C LEU A 85 -1.60 -19.12 -4.24
N GLN A 86 -2.83 -19.00 -3.73
CA GLN A 86 -3.36 -19.89 -2.69
C GLN A 86 -3.32 -21.37 -3.11
N THR A 87 -3.70 -21.65 -4.37
CA THR A 87 -3.68 -23.01 -4.91
C THR A 87 -2.28 -23.57 -5.11
N ILE A 88 -1.36 -22.76 -5.69
CA ILE A 88 0.01 -23.19 -6.00
C ILE A 88 0.79 -23.49 -4.73
N TYR A 89 0.70 -22.60 -3.73
CA TYR A 89 1.46 -22.73 -2.49
C TYR A 89 0.72 -23.45 -1.37
N GLN A 90 -0.45 -24.03 -1.67
CA GLN A 90 -1.26 -24.80 -0.72
C GLN A 90 -1.46 -24.09 0.63
N LYS A 91 -1.64 -22.78 0.58
CA LYS A 91 -1.76 -21.92 1.79
C LYS A 91 -3.10 -22.13 2.55
N GLY A 92 -4.01 -22.96 2.03
CA GLY A 92 -5.32 -23.18 2.65
C GLY A 92 -6.06 -21.86 2.87
N ASP A 93 -6.58 -21.64 4.08
CA ASP A 93 -7.28 -20.41 4.47
C ASP A 93 -6.36 -19.37 5.14
N SER A 94 -5.03 -19.54 5.02
CA SER A 94 -4.06 -18.60 5.58
C SER A 94 -3.93 -17.36 4.71
N ILE A 95 -3.98 -16.20 5.34
CA ILE A 95 -3.83 -14.88 4.73
C ILE A 95 -2.71 -14.15 5.47
N ASP A 96 -1.73 -13.62 4.73
CA ASP A 96 -0.59 -12.93 5.32
C ASP A 96 -0.96 -11.51 5.78
N ASN A 97 -1.76 -10.78 4.97
CA ASN A 97 -2.28 -9.46 5.33
C ASN A 97 -3.61 -9.14 4.63
N ILE A 98 -4.36 -8.21 5.19
CA ILE A 98 -5.61 -7.70 4.64
C ILE A 98 -5.48 -6.18 4.53
N THR A 99 -5.68 -5.66 3.32
CA THR A 99 -5.74 -4.22 3.07
C THR A 99 -7.17 -3.82 2.74
N PHE A 100 -7.69 -2.81 3.43
CA PHE A 100 -9.02 -2.27 3.19
C PHE A 100 -9.04 -0.75 3.37
N THR A 101 -10.06 -0.10 2.84
CA THR A 101 -10.29 1.34 3.02
C THR A 101 -11.40 1.56 4.03
N THR A 102 -11.22 2.56 4.87
CA THR A 102 -12.24 3.04 5.82
C THR A 102 -12.80 4.37 5.35
N LYS A 103 -14.05 4.65 5.72
CA LYS A 103 -14.71 5.94 5.48
C LYS A 103 -15.24 6.46 6.80
N GLY A 104 -15.21 7.79 6.98
CA GLY A 104 -15.79 8.44 8.16
C GLY A 104 -14.84 8.56 9.36
N LEU A 105 -13.57 8.18 9.22
CA LEU A 105 -12.56 8.47 10.24
C LEU A 105 -12.11 9.92 10.07
N ALA A 106 -12.60 10.80 10.96
CA ALA A 106 -12.35 12.24 10.86
C ALA A 106 -11.17 12.71 11.73
N ASP A 107 -10.91 12.02 12.83
CA ASP A 107 -9.92 12.38 13.84
C ASP A 107 -9.21 11.16 14.43
N GLU A 108 -8.21 11.42 15.25
CA GLU A 108 -7.39 10.41 15.91
C GLU A 108 -8.23 9.53 16.87
N ALA A 109 -9.13 10.14 17.63
CA ALA A 109 -9.97 9.42 18.60
C ALA A 109 -10.92 8.42 17.92
N THR A 110 -11.56 8.82 16.82
CA THR A 110 -12.41 7.93 16.01
C THR A 110 -11.60 6.79 15.39
N ASN A 111 -10.38 7.08 15.01
CA ASN A 111 -9.49 6.08 14.45
C ASN A 111 -9.04 5.06 15.50
N GLU A 112 -8.63 5.50 16.68
CA GLU A 112 -8.27 4.61 17.80
C GLU A 112 -9.45 3.73 18.24
N GLN A 113 -10.64 4.32 18.31
CA GLN A 113 -11.87 3.57 18.61
C GLN A 113 -12.11 2.47 17.56
N PHE A 114 -12.00 2.81 16.27
CA PHE A 114 -12.14 1.84 15.18
C PHE A 114 -11.13 0.70 15.30
N GLU A 115 -9.85 0.99 15.58
CA GLU A 115 -8.84 -0.04 15.76
C GLU A 115 -9.13 -0.96 16.93
N ALA A 116 -9.59 -0.41 18.06
CA ALA A 116 -9.99 -1.17 19.24
C ALA A 116 -11.18 -2.10 18.94
N GLU A 117 -12.22 -1.59 18.29
CA GLU A 117 -13.38 -2.38 17.87
C GLU A 117 -13.01 -3.49 16.89
N TYR A 118 -12.12 -3.18 15.93
CA TYR A 118 -11.62 -4.16 14.97
C TYR A 118 -10.81 -5.28 15.64
N ARG A 119 -9.91 -4.93 16.59
CA ARG A 119 -9.18 -5.92 17.42
C ARG A 119 -10.12 -6.78 18.24
N GLN A 120 -11.12 -6.18 18.87
CA GLN A 120 -12.11 -6.90 19.64
C GLN A 120 -12.91 -7.89 18.79
N ALA A 121 -13.40 -7.46 17.63
CA ALA A 121 -14.17 -8.31 16.71
C ALA A 121 -13.34 -9.50 16.21
N LEU A 122 -12.07 -9.26 15.82
CA LEU A 122 -11.16 -10.32 15.41
C LEU A 122 -10.73 -11.23 16.56
N GLY A 123 -10.48 -10.67 17.74
CA GLY A 123 -10.14 -11.43 18.95
C GLY A 123 -11.21 -12.44 19.32
N LEU A 124 -12.47 -12.02 19.27
CA LEU A 124 -13.61 -12.92 19.49
C LEU A 124 -13.67 -14.05 18.45
N LYS A 125 -13.43 -13.73 17.18
CA LYS A 125 -13.51 -14.71 16.09
C LYS A 125 -12.31 -15.65 16.03
N LYS A 126 -11.13 -15.18 16.37
CA LYS A 126 -9.85 -15.91 16.25
C LYS A 126 -9.27 -16.37 17.60
N GLN A 127 -9.98 -16.12 18.71
CA GLN A 127 -9.64 -16.57 20.08
C GLN A 127 -8.29 -16.05 20.58
N PHE A 128 -8.00 -14.77 20.33
CA PHE A 128 -6.86 -14.08 20.96
C PHE A 128 -7.33 -12.90 21.83
N SER A 129 -6.50 -12.47 22.78
CA SER A 129 -6.82 -11.30 23.61
C SER A 129 -6.80 -10.02 22.79
N PRO A 130 -7.85 -9.17 22.82
CA PRO A 130 -7.83 -7.87 22.14
C PRO A 130 -6.69 -6.94 22.61
N THR A 131 -6.16 -7.18 23.81
CA THR A 131 -5.04 -6.42 24.39
C THR A 131 -3.66 -6.92 23.93
N ASP A 132 -3.62 -8.04 23.20
CA ASP A 132 -2.38 -8.57 22.64
C ASP A 132 -2.05 -7.84 21.33
N GLU A 133 -1.17 -6.84 21.40
CA GLU A 133 -0.70 -6.08 20.25
C GLU A 133 0.12 -6.92 19.28
N GLY A 134 0.73 -8.01 19.76
CA GLY A 134 1.51 -8.94 18.94
C GLY A 134 0.65 -9.89 18.09
N ALA A 135 -0.62 -10.11 18.45
CA ALA A 135 -1.51 -11.00 17.70
C ALA A 135 -1.90 -10.47 16.32
N ILE A 136 -2.06 -9.15 16.19
CA ILE A 136 -2.34 -8.48 14.90
C ILE A 136 -1.60 -7.15 14.86
N TRP A 137 -0.80 -6.98 13.83
CA TRP A 137 -0.18 -5.70 13.53
C TRP A 137 -1.06 -4.89 12.57
N ILE A 138 -1.52 -3.72 13.02
CA ILE A 138 -2.34 -2.80 12.24
C ILE A 138 -1.45 -1.66 11.74
N TRP A 139 -1.29 -1.54 10.43
CA TRP A 139 -0.64 -0.39 9.82
C TRP A 139 -1.69 0.59 9.34
N ASN A 140 -1.86 1.67 10.08
CA ASN A 140 -2.82 2.70 9.77
C ASN A 140 -2.16 3.91 9.08
N ARG A 141 -2.47 4.11 7.80
CA ARG A 141 -1.94 5.25 7.03
C ARG A 141 -2.54 6.59 7.46
N PHE A 142 -3.73 6.58 8.08
CA PHE A 142 -4.37 7.80 8.58
C PHE A 142 -3.58 8.43 9.72
N THR A 143 -3.12 7.66 10.65
CA THR A 143 -2.25 8.13 11.74
C THR A 143 -0.97 8.79 11.21
N GLN A 144 -0.34 8.20 10.21
CA GLN A 144 0.83 8.79 9.56
C GLN A 144 0.51 10.12 8.86
N TYR A 145 -0.64 10.20 8.20
CA TYR A 145 -1.11 11.43 7.56
C TYR A 145 -1.33 12.55 8.58
N LEU A 146 -1.96 12.27 9.73
CA LEU A 146 -2.16 13.23 10.81
C LEU A 146 -0.83 13.72 11.39
N GLN A 147 0.11 12.82 11.64
CA GLN A 147 1.47 13.19 12.11
C GLN A 147 2.18 14.10 11.12
N GLN A 148 2.08 13.82 9.83
CA GLN A 148 2.68 14.65 8.79
C GLN A 148 2.01 16.04 8.71
N GLN A 149 0.69 16.13 8.87
CA GLN A 149 -0.02 17.40 8.94
C GLN A 149 0.45 18.24 10.13
N THR A 150 0.53 17.64 11.31
CA THR A 150 0.99 18.31 12.53
C THR A 150 2.42 18.82 12.36
N ALA A 151 3.33 18.01 11.84
CA ALA A 151 4.71 18.43 11.56
C ALA A 151 4.78 19.60 10.58
N THR A 152 3.95 19.59 9.54
CA THR A 152 3.86 20.68 8.57
C THR A 152 3.35 21.97 9.21
N GLN A 153 2.34 21.89 10.07
CA GLN A 153 1.82 23.06 10.80
C GLN A 153 2.86 23.67 11.74
N ILE A 154 3.62 22.83 12.46
CA ILE A 154 4.72 23.28 13.32
C ILE A 154 5.77 24.03 12.50
N LEU A 155 6.18 23.49 11.35
CA LEU A 155 7.13 24.14 10.45
C LEU A 155 6.61 25.48 9.93
N HIS A 156 5.35 25.55 9.50
CA HIS A 156 4.74 26.82 9.09
C HIS A 156 4.73 27.85 10.19
N THR A 157 4.34 27.45 11.41
CA THR A 157 4.35 28.36 12.58
C THR A 157 5.75 28.85 12.89
N ALA A 158 6.75 27.97 12.88
CA ALA A 158 8.15 28.35 13.12
C ALA A 158 8.66 29.34 12.06
N ILE A 159 8.38 29.13 10.79
CA ILE A 159 8.74 30.05 9.71
C ILE A 159 8.09 31.41 9.88
N TRP A 160 6.81 31.47 10.27
CA TRP A 160 6.11 32.71 10.54
C TRP A 160 6.73 33.47 11.72
N VAL A 161 7.04 32.79 12.82
CA VAL A 161 7.67 33.38 14.00
C VAL A 161 9.04 33.95 13.63
N ILE A 162 9.89 33.17 12.95
CA ILE A 162 11.21 33.62 12.50
C ILE A 162 11.07 34.82 11.55
N GLY A 163 10.14 34.74 10.59
CA GLY A 163 9.90 35.86 9.66
C GLY A 163 9.51 37.15 10.34
N ILE A 164 8.61 37.11 11.34
CA ILE A 164 8.22 38.27 12.13
C ILE A 164 9.40 38.85 12.89
N PHE A 165 10.22 38.03 13.59
CA PHE A 165 11.38 38.49 14.31
C PHE A 165 12.45 39.12 13.39
N THR A 166 12.67 38.53 12.22
CA THR A 166 13.59 39.06 11.21
C THR A 166 13.12 40.43 10.70
N LEU A 167 11.80 40.55 10.46
CA LEU A 167 11.20 41.80 9.98
C LEU A 167 11.29 42.92 11.05
N LEU A 168 10.99 42.57 12.31
CA LEU A 168 11.16 43.51 13.44
C LEU A 168 12.61 43.95 13.62
N SER A 169 13.57 43.01 13.55
CA SER A 169 15.01 43.33 13.63
C SER A 169 15.43 44.23 12.49
N GLY A 170 14.93 43.99 11.26
CA GLY A 170 15.20 44.84 10.10
C GLY A 170 14.68 46.28 10.28
N ILE A 171 13.45 46.44 10.80
CA ILE A 171 12.86 47.76 11.09
C ILE A 171 13.68 48.51 12.11
N VAL A 172 14.09 47.87 13.22
CA VAL A 172 14.93 48.50 14.25
C VAL A 172 16.30 48.88 13.68
N GLY A 173 16.90 48.03 12.85
CA GLY A 173 18.20 48.31 12.21
C GLY A 173 18.18 49.50 11.24
N VAL A 174 17.05 49.71 10.54
CA VAL A 174 16.88 50.84 9.60
C VAL A 174 16.51 52.14 10.34
N SER A 175 15.86 52.03 11.51
CA SER A 175 15.38 53.18 12.30
C SER A 175 16.47 53.80 13.18
N ASN A 176 17.64 53.17 13.31
CA ASN A 176 18.76 53.64 14.10
C ASN A 176 19.84 54.25 13.18
#